data_9ad24183761f9cf7215166dd56a962de
#
_entry.id   9ad24183761f9cf7215166dd56a962de
#
_cell.length_a   1.000
_cell.length_b   1.000
_cell.length_c   1.000
_cell.angle_alpha   90.00
_cell.angle_beta   90.00
_cell.angle_gamma   90.00
#
_symmetry.space_group_name_H-M   'P 1'
#
loop_
_entity.id
_entity.type
_entity.pdbx_description
1 polymer ?
#
loop_
_entity_poly.entity_id
_entity_poly.type
_entity_poly.pdbx_seq_one_letter_code
_entity_poly.pdbx_strand_id
1 'polypeptide(L)'
;MINIHQKFCKETFYSGSLIDFEPIYEESFNFAYDVIDAIALATPTRRAMVWCNDKGEEHTFTFSDISKYSNMAANMFLSLGIKRGDKVMLVLKRHYQFWFAVLGLHKIGAIAVPAVNQLTKKDFLYRFKTAEIQALICTVDGDVISNAEEAISEYSNLKFIMSVNGKIKGWRCFDEDIKKYSCKINRHGTKCTDPMLLYFTSGTTGMPKMVCHDFTYPLGHIVTAKYWQSVVPDGLHLTISDTGWLKSMWGKLYGQWFMEAGIFVCDFDRFNPANLLPLFSKYQITTFCAPPTMFRLFIKENIRKYDLSSLKHVTIAGEALNPEIFRRFYEATGIKPMEGFGQSETTAILFNSVGTEPKPGSMGKPSPAYDVDIIDRNGNSVDPGEIGEIVIRTDKGKPCGMFNGYYNDKKKTNYAWNNNIYHTGDTAWKDEDGYVWYVGRTDDIIKSSGYRIGPFEIESVLLEHPSVLECAVTGVPDKIRGQIVKAAIVLSHGFKPSESLKKEIQNFVKHQTAPYKYPRAIDFVDAIPKTATGKIIRSAIR
;
A
#
# COMPACT_ATOMS: atom_id res chain seq x y z
N MET A 1 16.87 14.00 19.25
CA MET A 1 16.95 13.15 18.04
C MET A 1 18.21 12.34 18.09
N ILE A 2 18.11 11.07 17.78
CA ILE A 2 19.28 10.18 17.71
C ILE A 2 19.64 9.80 16.27
N ASN A 3 18.80 10.26 15.30
CA ASN A 3 18.95 9.95 13.86
C ASN A 3 19.12 8.45 13.63
N ILE A 4 18.23 7.66 14.25
CA ILE A 4 18.36 6.20 14.33
C ILE A 4 18.59 5.54 12.96
N HIS A 5 17.97 6.07 11.88
CA HIS A 5 18.10 5.53 10.53
C HIS A 5 19.57 5.50 10.02
N GLN A 6 20.41 6.46 10.45
CA GLN A 6 21.81 6.54 10.03
C GLN A 6 22.67 5.34 10.51
N LYS A 7 22.19 4.60 11.53
CA LYS A 7 22.84 3.36 11.97
C LYS A 7 22.58 2.18 11.03
N PHE A 8 21.55 2.31 10.17
CA PHE A 8 21.03 1.21 9.36
C PHE A 8 21.18 1.42 7.86
N CYS A 9 21.83 2.50 7.44
CA CYS A 9 22.10 2.73 6.02
C CYS A 9 23.32 3.60 5.80
N LYS A 10 23.93 3.40 4.62
CA LYS A 10 24.89 4.32 4.02
C LYS A 10 24.26 4.94 2.79
N GLU A 11 24.33 6.24 2.71
CA GLU A 11 23.72 7.03 1.64
C GLU A 11 24.81 7.72 0.84
N THR A 12 24.80 7.57 -0.49
CA THR A 12 25.76 8.23 -1.39
C THR A 12 25.03 9.27 -2.24
N PHE A 13 25.59 10.47 -2.29
CA PHE A 13 25.00 11.60 -3.01
C PHE A 13 25.91 12.06 -4.14
N TYR A 14 25.29 12.49 -5.23
CA TYR A 14 25.93 13.23 -6.32
C TYR A 14 25.09 14.44 -6.69
N SER A 15 25.69 15.62 -6.73
CA SER A 15 25.00 16.90 -7.02
C SER A 15 23.70 17.10 -6.19
N GLY A 16 23.70 16.67 -4.92
CA GLY A 16 22.56 16.80 -4.01
C GLY A 16 21.48 15.72 -4.15
N SER A 17 21.58 14.86 -5.15
CA SER A 17 20.64 13.74 -5.34
C SER A 17 21.21 12.45 -4.74
N LEU A 18 20.35 11.66 -4.09
CA LEU A 18 20.70 10.31 -3.63
C LEU A 18 20.88 9.41 -4.85
N ILE A 19 22.07 8.83 -5.02
CA ILE A 19 22.39 7.93 -6.14
C ILE A 19 22.56 6.47 -5.73
N ASP A 20 22.83 6.22 -4.45
CA ASP A 20 22.98 4.85 -3.93
C ASP A 20 22.58 4.77 -2.47
N PHE A 21 21.99 3.65 -2.09
CA PHE A 21 21.50 3.34 -0.76
C PHE A 21 21.91 1.92 -0.38
N GLU A 22 22.80 1.79 0.59
CA GLU A 22 23.29 0.52 1.12
C GLU A 22 22.72 0.30 2.53
N PRO A 23 21.85 -0.70 2.77
CA PRO A 23 21.38 -1.04 4.11
C PRO A 23 22.49 -1.68 4.94
N ILE A 24 22.57 -1.30 6.22
CA ILE A 24 23.53 -1.84 7.20
C ILE A 24 22.74 -2.51 8.32
N TYR A 25 22.97 -3.79 8.57
CA TYR A 25 22.29 -4.53 9.62
C TYR A 25 23.03 -5.81 10.04
N GLU A 26 22.79 -6.23 11.26
CA GLU A 26 23.27 -7.48 11.81
C GLU A 26 22.32 -8.65 11.45
N GLU A 27 22.81 -9.90 11.49
CA GLU A 27 21.96 -11.10 11.29
C GLU A 27 20.77 -11.14 12.26
N SER A 28 20.95 -10.59 13.46
CA SER A 28 19.92 -10.53 14.50
C SER A 28 19.01 -9.31 14.44
N PHE A 29 19.06 -8.49 13.36
CA PHE A 29 18.27 -7.28 13.25
C PHE A 29 16.77 -7.55 13.44
N ASN A 30 16.16 -6.74 14.32
CA ASN A 30 14.74 -6.77 14.60
C ASN A 30 14.25 -5.34 14.88
N PHE A 31 13.43 -4.80 13.98
CA PHE A 31 12.93 -3.43 14.05
C PHE A 31 12.32 -3.05 15.41
N ALA A 32 11.59 -3.98 16.04
CA ALA A 32 10.92 -3.70 17.31
C ALA A 32 11.91 -3.47 18.47
N TYR A 33 13.06 -4.15 18.46
CA TYR A 33 14.11 -3.93 19.44
C TYR A 33 15.08 -2.83 19.02
N ASP A 34 15.61 -2.92 17.80
CA ASP A 34 16.77 -2.13 17.38
C ASP A 34 16.39 -0.69 17.00
N VAL A 35 15.11 -0.46 16.70
CA VAL A 35 14.59 0.88 16.38
C VAL A 35 13.65 1.38 17.47
N ILE A 36 12.55 0.67 17.73
CA ILE A 36 11.52 1.16 18.65
C ILE A 36 12.04 1.26 20.08
N ASP A 37 12.62 0.18 20.61
CA ASP A 37 13.14 0.21 22.00
C ASP A 37 14.34 1.16 22.12
N ALA A 38 15.17 1.29 21.08
CA ALA A 38 16.29 2.24 21.08
C ALA A 38 15.80 3.70 21.12
N ILE A 39 14.77 4.07 20.35
CA ILE A 39 14.18 5.42 20.41
C ILE A 39 13.50 5.64 21.77
N ALA A 40 12.75 4.64 22.25
CA ALA A 40 12.07 4.70 23.55
C ALA A 40 13.05 4.93 24.72
N LEU A 41 14.24 4.32 24.66
CA LEU A 41 15.30 4.51 25.65
C LEU A 41 15.91 5.92 25.55
N ALA A 42 16.20 6.39 24.35
CA ALA A 42 16.92 7.65 24.13
C ALA A 42 16.00 8.89 24.24
N THR A 43 14.76 8.78 23.78
CA THR A 43 13.78 9.87 23.73
C THR A 43 12.38 9.39 24.13
N PRO A 44 12.18 8.97 25.40
CA PRO A 44 10.98 8.24 25.84
C PRO A 44 9.67 9.01 25.64
N THR A 45 9.70 10.33 25.74
CA THR A 45 8.51 11.19 25.64
C THR A 45 8.19 11.63 24.22
N ARG A 46 9.02 11.25 23.23
CA ARG A 46 8.78 11.60 21.84
C ARG A 46 7.50 10.94 21.34
N ARG A 47 6.68 11.74 20.67
CA ARG A 47 5.40 11.30 20.10
C ARG A 47 5.64 10.28 18.98
N ALA A 48 5.10 9.07 19.15
CA ALA A 48 5.16 7.99 18.15
C ALA A 48 3.88 7.87 17.35
N MET A 49 2.70 8.06 17.99
CA MET A 49 1.42 7.91 17.33
C MET A 49 0.38 8.85 17.93
N VAL A 50 -0.43 9.45 17.08
CA VAL A 50 -1.70 10.09 17.44
C VAL A 50 -2.81 9.29 16.75
N TRP A 51 -3.76 8.83 17.54
CA TRP A 51 -4.91 8.07 17.07
C TRP A 51 -6.20 8.78 17.43
N CYS A 52 -7.16 8.81 16.51
CA CYS A 52 -8.52 9.26 16.77
C CYS A 52 -9.54 8.42 15.99
N ASN A 53 -10.80 8.48 16.40
CA ASN A 53 -11.90 7.87 15.66
C ASN A 53 -13.03 8.88 15.38
N ASP A 54 -14.03 8.44 14.64
CA ASP A 54 -15.23 9.23 14.32
C ASP A 54 -16.22 9.35 15.49
N LYS A 55 -15.97 8.67 16.63
CA LYS A 55 -16.73 8.78 17.88
C LYS A 55 -16.16 9.83 18.83
N GLY A 56 -15.06 10.50 18.47
CA GLY A 56 -14.42 11.55 19.27
C GLY A 56 -13.42 11.04 20.31
N GLU A 57 -13.05 9.77 20.26
CA GLU A 57 -11.98 9.24 21.12
C GLU A 57 -10.62 9.61 20.52
N GLU A 58 -9.67 9.98 21.38
CA GLU A 58 -8.32 10.40 21.00
C GLU A 58 -7.28 9.78 21.93
N HIS A 59 -6.18 9.28 21.35
CA HIS A 59 -5.03 8.76 22.09
C HIS A 59 -3.73 9.24 21.49
N THR A 60 -2.80 9.66 22.34
CA THR A 60 -1.43 9.96 21.95
C THR A 60 -0.49 9.00 22.65
N PHE A 61 0.36 8.33 21.86
CA PHE A 61 1.34 7.38 22.36
C PHE A 61 2.75 7.89 22.07
N THR A 62 3.60 7.81 23.08
CA THR A 62 5.05 8.05 22.97
C THR A 62 5.76 6.78 22.50
N PHE A 63 7.03 6.91 22.09
CA PHE A 63 7.86 5.71 21.81
C PHE A 63 8.00 4.81 23.03
N SER A 64 8.05 5.39 24.24
CA SER A 64 8.03 4.62 25.49
C SER A 64 6.75 3.80 25.65
N ASP A 65 5.59 4.37 25.30
CA ASP A 65 4.33 3.64 25.33
C ASP A 65 4.30 2.51 24.29
N ILE A 66 4.76 2.78 23.06
CA ILE A 66 4.83 1.75 22.00
C ILE A 66 5.74 0.59 22.42
N SER A 67 6.93 0.89 22.96
CA SER A 67 7.84 -0.13 23.50
C SER A 67 7.18 -0.92 24.62
N LYS A 68 6.59 -0.24 25.60
CA LYS A 68 5.89 -0.84 26.74
C LYS A 68 4.78 -1.79 26.30
N TYR A 69 3.85 -1.32 25.48
CA TYR A 69 2.71 -2.14 25.05
C TYR A 69 3.12 -3.28 24.11
N SER A 70 4.14 -3.09 23.27
CA SER A 70 4.67 -4.17 22.43
C SER A 70 5.34 -5.27 23.29
N ASN A 71 6.02 -4.91 24.40
CA ASN A 71 6.57 -5.87 25.35
C ASN A 71 5.47 -6.66 26.06
N MET A 72 4.41 -5.97 26.51
CA MET A 72 3.24 -6.61 27.14
C MET A 72 2.55 -7.56 26.18
N ALA A 73 2.35 -7.16 24.90
CA ALA A 73 1.78 -8.01 23.86
C ALA A 73 2.65 -9.24 23.59
N ALA A 74 3.97 -9.07 23.48
CA ALA A 74 4.92 -10.16 23.28
C ALA A 74 4.84 -11.20 24.42
N ASN A 75 4.87 -10.74 25.67
CA ASN A 75 4.72 -11.61 26.84
C ASN A 75 3.36 -12.32 26.88
N MET A 76 2.29 -11.62 26.50
CA MET A 76 0.97 -12.21 26.37
C MET A 76 0.97 -13.35 25.33
N PHE A 77 1.50 -13.12 24.15
CA PHE A 77 1.54 -14.12 23.08
C PHE A 77 2.36 -15.35 23.48
N LEU A 78 3.53 -15.16 24.11
CA LEU A 78 4.33 -16.25 24.65
C LEU A 78 3.54 -17.10 25.67
N SER A 79 2.87 -16.42 26.60
CA SER A 79 2.03 -17.09 27.61
C SER A 79 0.86 -17.87 27.00
N LEU A 80 0.34 -17.40 25.87
CA LEU A 80 -0.72 -18.09 25.13
C LEU A 80 -0.19 -19.15 24.14
N GLY A 81 1.12 -19.45 24.21
CA GLY A 81 1.75 -20.54 23.49
C GLY A 81 2.16 -20.21 22.06
N ILE A 82 2.21 -18.91 21.67
CA ILE A 82 2.77 -18.49 20.38
C ILE A 82 4.29 -18.63 20.41
N LYS A 83 4.85 -19.17 19.33
CA LYS A 83 6.29 -19.43 19.16
C LYS A 83 6.79 -18.73 17.89
N ARG A 84 8.12 -18.66 17.75
CA ARG A 84 8.77 -18.21 16.50
C ARG A 84 8.24 -19.01 15.32
N GLY A 85 7.87 -18.30 14.25
CA GLY A 85 7.29 -18.88 13.03
C GLY A 85 5.79 -19.16 13.07
N ASP A 86 5.12 -19.08 14.23
CA ASP A 86 3.66 -19.16 14.31
C ASP A 86 3.01 -17.96 13.60
N LYS A 87 1.90 -18.18 12.91
CA LYS A 87 1.19 -17.15 12.17
C LYS A 87 -0.02 -16.69 12.97
N VAL A 88 -0.06 -15.39 13.25
CA VAL A 88 -1.17 -14.74 13.98
C VAL A 88 -1.89 -13.79 13.04
N MET A 89 -3.16 -14.04 12.78
CA MET A 89 -3.98 -13.21 11.91
C MET A 89 -4.51 -12.00 12.68
N LEU A 90 -4.34 -10.81 12.10
CA LEU A 90 -4.72 -9.52 12.66
C LEU A 90 -5.78 -8.85 11.78
N VAL A 91 -7.03 -8.81 12.24
CA VAL A 91 -8.17 -8.18 11.54
C VAL A 91 -8.62 -6.97 12.36
N LEU A 92 -7.85 -5.88 12.32
CA LEU A 92 -7.91 -4.80 13.32
C LEU A 92 -8.24 -3.42 12.74
N LYS A 93 -8.75 -3.31 11.52
CA LYS A 93 -9.05 -2.02 10.89
C LYS A 93 -7.86 -1.06 11.10
N ARG A 94 -8.12 0.05 11.79
CA ARG A 94 -7.14 1.08 12.16
C ARG A 94 -7.07 1.28 13.67
N HIS A 95 -7.47 0.26 14.48
CA HIS A 95 -7.35 0.30 15.93
C HIS A 95 -5.89 0.34 16.37
N TYR A 96 -5.55 1.16 17.36
CA TYR A 96 -4.17 1.35 17.83
C TYR A 96 -3.53 0.06 18.38
N GLN A 97 -4.32 -0.91 18.83
CA GLN A 97 -3.86 -2.21 19.29
C GLN A 97 -3.10 -2.99 18.19
N PHE A 98 -3.34 -2.67 16.91
CA PHE A 98 -2.60 -3.27 15.80
C PHE A 98 -1.09 -3.09 15.96
N TRP A 99 -0.64 -1.88 16.32
CA TRP A 99 0.79 -1.58 16.47
C TRP A 99 1.42 -2.29 17.66
N PHE A 100 0.69 -2.46 18.74
CA PHE A 100 1.13 -3.24 19.90
C PHE A 100 1.26 -4.73 19.53
N ALA A 101 0.27 -5.26 18.84
CA ALA A 101 0.25 -6.65 18.43
C ALA A 101 1.35 -6.98 17.40
N VAL A 102 1.47 -6.18 16.33
CA VAL A 102 2.46 -6.46 15.26
C VAL A 102 3.89 -6.38 15.78
N LEU A 103 4.22 -5.38 16.60
CA LEU A 103 5.56 -5.27 17.20
C LEU A 103 5.81 -6.35 18.25
N GLY A 104 4.78 -6.73 19.02
CA GLY A 104 4.87 -7.85 19.97
C GLY A 104 5.17 -9.17 19.26
N LEU A 105 4.54 -9.43 18.11
CA LEU A 105 4.83 -10.61 17.28
C LEU A 105 6.25 -10.55 16.70
N HIS A 106 6.69 -9.38 16.21
CA HIS A 106 8.06 -9.21 15.74
C HIS A 106 9.10 -9.51 16.82
N LYS A 107 8.87 -9.06 18.07
CA LYS A 107 9.79 -9.33 19.19
C LYS A 107 10.01 -10.82 19.44
N ILE A 108 8.99 -11.63 19.29
CA ILE A 108 9.08 -13.08 19.54
C ILE A 108 9.34 -13.92 18.27
N GLY A 109 9.51 -13.26 17.11
CA GLY A 109 9.75 -13.94 15.84
C GLY A 109 8.51 -14.66 15.28
N ALA A 110 7.31 -14.30 15.73
CA ALA A 110 6.06 -14.80 15.15
C ALA A 110 5.69 -13.96 13.91
N ILE A 111 4.95 -14.56 13.01
CA ILE A 111 4.58 -13.96 11.72
C ILE A 111 3.23 -13.26 11.85
N ALA A 112 3.21 -11.96 11.62
CA ALA A 112 1.96 -11.23 11.55
C ALA A 112 1.28 -11.42 10.17
N VAL A 113 -0.02 -11.69 10.19
CA VAL A 113 -0.85 -11.88 8.99
C VAL A 113 -2.00 -10.87 9.01
N PRO A 114 -1.75 -9.59 8.67
CA PRO A 114 -2.80 -8.58 8.67
C PRO A 114 -3.83 -8.85 7.57
N ALA A 115 -5.09 -8.53 7.88
CA ALA A 115 -6.18 -8.65 6.92
C ALA A 115 -7.27 -7.60 7.17
N VAL A 116 -8.04 -7.30 6.13
CA VAL A 116 -9.15 -6.34 6.20
C VAL A 116 -10.35 -6.91 6.97
N ASN A 117 -11.17 -6.03 7.52
CA ASN A 117 -12.34 -6.44 8.30
C ASN A 117 -13.58 -6.82 7.45
N GLN A 118 -13.49 -6.75 6.12
CA GLN A 118 -14.58 -7.14 5.20
C GLN A 118 -14.46 -8.60 4.72
N LEU A 119 -13.76 -9.44 5.46
CA LEU A 119 -13.62 -10.86 5.12
C LEU A 119 -14.93 -11.60 5.35
N THR A 120 -15.33 -12.41 4.36
CA THR A 120 -16.41 -13.39 4.50
C THR A 120 -15.90 -14.67 5.16
N LYS A 121 -16.83 -15.54 5.60
CA LYS A 121 -16.49 -16.90 6.07
C LYS A 121 -15.50 -17.62 5.15
N LYS A 122 -15.77 -17.62 3.84
CA LYS A 122 -14.91 -18.25 2.82
C LYS A 122 -13.50 -17.68 2.81
N ASP A 123 -13.39 -16.36 2.98
CA ASP A 123 -12.11 -15.66 3.01
C ASP A 123 -11.29 -16.00 4.25
N PHE A 124 -11.93 -16.09 5.43
CA PHE A 124 -11.29 -16.53 6.67
C PHE A 124 -10.79 -17.96 6.54
N LEU A 125 -11.68 -18.88 6.13
CA LEU A 125 -11.36 -20.30 6.04
C LEU A 125 -10.22 -20.58 5.06
N TYR A 126 -10.20 -19.88 3.92
CA TYR A 126 -9.10 -19.95 2.96
C TYR A 126 -7.77 -19.54 3.60
N ARG A 127 -7.74 -18.38 4.30
CA ARG A 127 -6.52 -17.88 4.95
C ARG A 127 -6.08 -18.76 6.10
N PHE A 128 -7.00 -19.24 6.92
CA PHE A 128 -6.70 -20.16 8.01
C PHE A 128 -6.00 -21.43 7.51
N LYS A 129 -6.54 -22.05 6.47
CA LYS A 129 -6.00 -23.29 5.91
C LYS A 129 -4.69 -23.06 5.17
N THR A 130 -4.63 -22.01 4.31
CA THR A 130 -3.48 -21.80 3.42
C THR A 130 -2.25 -21.28 4.18
N ALA A 131 -2.45 -20.40 5.17
CA ALA A 131 -1.36 -19.87 6.00
C ALA A 131 -1.17 -20.70 7.29
N GLU A 132 -2.01 -21.69 7.58
CA GLU A 132 -1.96 -22.47 8.83
C GLU A 132 -1.96 -21.56 10.05
N ILE A 133 -2.99 -20.71 10.17
CA ILE A 133 -3.11 -19.72 11.24
C ILE A 133 -3.22 -20.37 12.60
N GLN A 134 -2.43 -19.92 13.57
CA GLN A 134 -2.43 -20.44 14.95
C GLN A 134 -3.21 -19.56 15.93
N ALA A 135 -3.48 -18.30 15.60
CA ALA A 135 -4.30 -17.44 16.44
C ALA A 135 -4.97 -16.34 15.61
N LEU A 136 -6.11 -15.87 16.09
CA LEU A 136 -6.87 -14.77 15.48
C LEU A 136 -7.07 -13.66 16.51
N ILE A 137 -6.74 -12.42 16.11
CA ILE A 137 -7.08 -11.19 16.83
C ILE A 137 -7.96 -10.34 15.92
N CYS A 138 -9.19 -10.08 16.33
CA CYS A 138 -10.22 -9.52 15.46
C CYS A 138 -10.95 -8.35 16.13
N THR A 139 -11.26 -7.30 15.36
CA THR A 139 -12.16 -6.24 15.81
C THR A 139 -13.59 -6.76 16.00
N VAL A 140 -14.34 -6.13 16.88
CA VAL A 140 -15.78 -6.39 17.04
C VAL A 140 -16.65 -5.56 16.09
N ASP A 141 -16.06 -4.69 15.28
CA ASP A 141 -16.79 -3.77 14.39
C ASP A 141 -17.40 -4.51 13.19
N GLY A 142 -18.68 -4.26 12.93
CA GLY A 142 -19.43 -4.86 11.81
C GLY A 142 -19.67 -6.35 11.95
N ASP A 143 -19.80 -7.05 10.82
CA ASP A 143 -20.14 -8.47 10.76
C ASP A 143 -18.93 -9.41 10.80
N VAL A 144 -17.74 -8.87 11.08
CA VAL A 144 -16.49 -9.63 10.96
C VAL A 144 -16.40 -10.78 11.98
N ILE A 145 -16.95 -10.59 13.19
CA ILE A 145 -16.97 -11.64 14.22
C ILE A 145 -17.82 -12.84 13.80
N SER A 146 -19.05 -12.61 13.29
CA SER A 146 -19.92 -13.71 12.85
C SER A 146 -19.28 -14.52 11.70
N ASN A 147 -18.69 -13.82 10.71
CA ASN A 147 -17.95 -14.48 9.64
C ASN A 147 -16.74 -15.28 10.14
N ALA A 148 -16.04 -14.76 11.16
CA ALA A 148 -14.91 -15.44 11.77
C ALA A 148 -15.37 -16.70 12.56
N GLU A 149 -16.43 -16.60 13.36
CA GLU A 149 -16.98 -17.72 14.15
C GLU A 149 -17.44 -18.87 13.25
N GLU A 150 -18.13 -18.57 12.14
CA GLU A 150 -18.49 -19.56 11.16
C GLU A 150 -17.27 -20.26 10.53
N ALA A 151 -16.18 -19.54 10.27
CA ALA A 151 -14.95 -20.13 9.76
C ALA A 151 -14.20 -20.95 10.83
N ILE A 152 -14.20 -20.48 12.08
CA ILE A 152 -13.57 -21.15 13.23
C ILE A 152 -14.23 -22.52 13.48
N SER A 153 -15.54 -22.65 13.28
CA SER A 153 -16.24 -23.93 13.44
C SER A 153 -15.74 -25.04 12.51
N GLU A 154 -15.07 -24.66 11.39
CA GLU A 154 -14.47 -25.57 10.40
C GLU A 154 -12.94 -25.64 10.46
N TYR A 155 -12.30 -25.03 11.50
CA TYR A 155 -10.85 -24.96 11.64
C TYR A 155 -10.39 -25.10 13.09
N SER A 156 -9.71 -26.20 13.41
CA SER A 156 -9.38 -26.58 14.80
C SER A 156 -7.98 -26.17 15.29
N ASN A 157 -7.15 -25.54 14.45
CA ASN A 157 -5.73 -25.31 14.79
C ASN A 157 -5.44 -24.00 15.52
N LEU A 158 -6.48 -23.20 15.87
CA LEU A 158 -6.30 -21.96 16.61
C LEU A 158 -6.00 -22.26 18.09
N LYS A 159 -4.88 -21.73 18.59
CA LYS A 159 -4.50 -21.78 20.01
C LYS A 159 -5.39 -20.87 20.84
N PHE A 160 -5.74 -19.70 20.29
CA PHE A 160 -6.67 -18.77 20.90
C PHE A 160 -7.34 -17.85 19.86
N ILE A 161 -8.46 -17.27 20.27
CA ILE A 161 -9.17 -16.21 19.58
C ILE A 161 -9.35 -15.03 20.53
N MET A 162 -9.19 -13.79 20.01
CA MET A 162 -9.16 -12.60 20.83
C MET A 162 -9.88 -11.44 20.13
N SER A 163 -10.74 -10.74 20.87
CA SER A 163 -11.43 -9.55 20.40
C SER A 163 -10.69 -8.26 20.77
N VAL A 164 -10.85 -7.23 19.94
CA VAL A 164 -10.36 -5.86 20.16
C VAL A 164 -11.54 -4.91 20.03
N ASN A 165 -11.52 -3.82 20.81
CA ASN A 165 -12.57 -2.80 20.83
C ASN A 165 -13.93 -3.30 21.34
N GLY A 166 -13.91 -4.35 22.15
CA GLY A 166 -15.11 -4.90 22.79
C GLY A 166 -14.95 -6.36 23.22
N LYS A 167 -15.91 -6.83 24.02
CA LYS A 167 -15.93 -8.20 24.54
C LYS A 167 -16.91 -9.06 23.78
N ILE A 168 -16.47 -10.26 23.41
CA ILE A 168 -17.29 -11.29 22.79
C ILE A 168 -17.30 -12.52 23.71
N LYS A 169 -18.48 -13.12 23.91
CA LYS A 169 -18.62 -14.34 24.72
C LYS A 169 -17.81 -15.48 24.08
N GLY A 170 -16.96 -16.11 24.86
CA GLY A 170 -16.09 -17.18 24.39
C GLY A 170 -14.76 -16.72 23.79
N TRP A 171 -14.57 -15.43 23.58
CA TRP A 171 -13.32 -14.83 23.11
C TRP A 171 -12.56 -14.18 24.28
N ARG A 172 -11.25 -14.19 24.21
CA ARG A 172 -10.42 -13.35 25.05
C ARG A 172 -10.56 -11.89 24.63
N CYS A 173 -10.29 -10.95 25.54
CA CYS A 173 -10.30 -9.52 25.21
C CYS A 173 -8.87 -8.97 25.28
N PHE A 174 -8.35 -8.46 24.16
CA PHE A 174 -6.99 -7.94 24.04
C PHE A 174 -6.73 -6.78 25.04
N ASP A 175 -7.68 -5.84 25.10
CA ASP A 175 -7.56 -4.64 25.92
C ASP A 175 -7.50 -4.91 27.44
N GLU A 176 -8.04 -6.04 27.88
CA GLU A 176 -7.98 -6.48 29.28
C GLU A 176 -6.79 -7.40 29.53
N ASP A 177 -6.58 -8.35 28.60
CA ASP A 177 -5.55 -9.35 28.81
C ASP A 177 -4.15 -8.75 28.77
N ILE A 178 -3.89 -7.82 27.86
CA ILE A 178 -2.57 -7.18 27.73
C ILE A 178 -2.10 -6.56 29.05
N LYS A 179 -3.01 -6.03 29.87
CA LYS A 179 -2.71 -5.38 31.17
C LYS A 179 -2.18 -6.33 32.25
N LYS A 180 -2.34 -7.64 32.05
CA LYS A 180 -1.91 -8.70 33.00
C LYS A 180 -0.44 -9.07 32.84
N TYR A 181 0.23 -8.59 31.79
CA TYR A 181 1.56 -9.01 31.41
C TYR A 181 2.63 -7.94 31.65
N SER A 182 3.85 -8.42 31.89
CA SER A 182 5.01 -7.56 32.16
C SER A 182 5.35 -6.69 30.96
N CYS A 183 5.73 -5.43 31.22
CA CYS A 183 6.30 -4.52 30.24
C CYS A 183 7.81 -4.73 30.00
N LYS A 184 8.44 -5.70 30.68
CA LYS A 184 9.83 -6.08 30.48
C LYS A 184 9.89 -7.43 29.76
N ILE A 185 10.72 -7.52 28.74
CA ILE A 185 10.96 -8.74 27.97
C ILE A 185 12.44 -8.86 27.64
N ASN A 186 12.98 -10.07 27.70
CA ASN A 186 14.31 -10.34 27.18
C ASN A 186 14.26 -10.44 25.64
N ARG A 187 15.34 -10.01 24.98
CA ARG A 187 15.43 -10.16 23.52
C ARG A 187 15.35 -11.62 23.11
N HIS A 188 14.39 -11.96 22.27
CA HIS A 188 14.28 -13.26 21.64
C HIS A 188 15.15 -13.31 20.39
N GLY A 189 15.81 -14.45 20.16
CA GLY A 189 16.65 -14.67 18.98
C GLY A 189 15.80 -14.78 17.72
N THR A 190 15.89 -13.77 16.85
CA THR A 190 15.35 -13.75 15.49
C THR A 190 16.50 -13.61 14.51
N LYS A 191 16.33 -14.08 13.27
CA LYS A 191 17.26 -13.82 12.18
C LYS A 191 16.62 -12.84 11.19
N CYS A 192 17.43 -11.97 10.61
CA CYS A 192 16.95 -11.01 9.60
C CYS A 192 16.26 -11.69 8.40
N THR A 193 16.58 -12.96 8.14
CA THR A 193 15.97 -13.78 7.07
C THR A 193 14.70 -14.54 7.48
N ASP A 194 14.31 -14.48 8.76
CA ASP A 194 13.07 -15.12 9.20
C ASP A 194 11.84 -14.42 8.56
N PRO A 195 10.81 -15.19 8.18
CA PRO A 195 9.53 -14.60 7.81
C PRO A 195 8.95 -13.76 8.96
N MET A 196 8.50 -12.55 8.64
CA MET A 196 7.98 -11.59 9.63
C MET A 196 6.53 -11.19 9.34
N LEU A 197 6.21 -11.02 8.05
CA LEU A 197 4.91 -10.57 7.58
C LEU A 197 4.41 -11.45 6.43
N LEU A 198 3.12 -11.80 6.46
CA LEU A 198 2.41 -12.39 5.32
C LEU A 198 1.21 -11.52 4.96
N TYR A 199 1.13 -11.08 3.71
CA TYR A 199 -0.02 -10.37 3.18
C TYR A 199 -0.68 -11.14 2.05
N PHE A 200 -1.99 -11.29 2.14
CA PHE A 200 -2.79 -11.85 1.06
C PHE A 200 -3.11 -10.76 0.05
N THR A 201 -2.63 -10.94 -1.18
CA THR A 201 -2.88 -10.00 -2.28
C THR A 201 -3.86 -10.60 -3.28
N SER A 202 -4.81 -9.79 -3.75
CA SER A 202 -5.71 -10.21 -4.83
C SER A 202 -4.92 -10.42 -6.13
N GLY A 203 -4.89 -11.66 -6.60
CA GLY A 203 -4.43 -11.94 -7.96
C GLY A 203 -5.50 -11.60 -9.00
N THR A 204 -5.10 -11.22 -10.21
CA THR A 204 -6.03 -10.96 -11.34
C THR A 204 -6.76 -12.23 -11.81
N THR A 205 -6.26 -13.42 -11.45
CA THR A 205 -6.69 -14.70 -12.05
C THR A 205 -7.00 -15.82 -11.05
N GLY A 206 -7.29 -15.51 -9.78
CA GLY A 206 -7.58 -16.59 -8.82
C GLY A 206 -7.54 -16.21 -7.35
N MET A 207 -7.35 -17.22 -6.50
CA MET A 207 -7.26 -17.05 -5.04
C MET A 207 -6.06 -16.16 -4.66
N PRO A 208 -6.17 -15.39 -3.55
CA PRO A 208 -5.11 -14.48 -3.11
C PRO A 208 -3.76 -15.19 -2.92
N LYS A 209 -2.67 -14.51 -3.33
CA LYS A 209 -1.31 -14.96 -3.11
C LYS A 209 -0.82 -14.49 -1.74
N MET A 210 0.08 -15.23 -1.09
CA MET A 210 0.70 -14.84 0.17
C MET A 210 2.09 -14.24 -0.08
N VAL A 211 2.19 -12.93 -0.06
CA VAL A 211 3.49 -12.22 -0.13
C VAL A 211 4.18 -12.32 1.23
N CYS A 212 5.41 -12.82 1.24
CA CYS A 212 6.20 -13.03 2.45
C CYS A 212 7.33 -12.02 2.54
N HIS A 213 7.40 -11.27 3.64
CA HIS A 213 8.54 -10.39 3.96
C HIS A 213 9.27 -10.87 5.21
N ASP A 214 10.59 -10.67 5.21
CA ASP A 214 11.47 -10.94 6.34
C ASP A 214 11.80 -9.68 7.17
N PHE A 215 12.63 -9.84 8.20
CA PHE A 215 13.00 -8.74 9.08
C PHE A 215 13.86 -7.65 8.39
N THR A 216 14.33 -7.83 7.15
CA THR A 216 15.00 -6.77 6.38
C THR A 216 14.02 -5.80 5.71
N TYR A 217 12.73 -6.18 5.58
CA TYR A 217 11.69 -5.37 4.93
C TYR A 217 11.60 -3.93 5.46
N PRO A 218 11.64 -3.69 6.79
CA PRO A 218 11.62 -2.34 7.34
C PRO A 218 12.72 -1.42 6.80
N LEU A 219 13.92 -1.95 6.51
CA LEU A 219 15.08 -1.16 6.06
C LEU A 219 14.83 -0.48 4.70
N GLY A 220 14.12 -1.14 3.78
CA GLY A 220 13.74 -0.56 2.50
C GLY A 220 12.81 0.66 2.63
N HIS A 221 12.13 0.81 3.77
CA HIS A 221 11.25 1.95 4.03
C HIS A 221 11.98 3.22 4.47
N ILE A 222 13.27 3.17 4.78
CA ILE A 222 14.08 4.37 5.06
C ILE A 222 14.04 5.28 3.83
N VAL A 223 14.31 4.72 2.63
CA VAL A 223 14.26 5.48 1.36
C VAL A 223 12.85 5.99 1.08
N THR A 224 11.84 5.15 1.25
CA THR A 224 10.42 5.50 1.04
C THR A 224 10.01 6.71 1.90
N ALA A 225 10.32 6.69 3.19
CA ALA A 225 9.89 7.73 4.12
C ALA A 225 10.69 9.02 3.95
N LYS A 226 12.01 8.94 3.79
CA LYS A 226 12.91 10.09 3.74
C LYS A 226 12.86 10.80 2.39
N TYR A 227 12.96 10.06 1.29
CA TYR A 227 13.21 10.63 -0.04
C TYR A 227 11.97 10.72 -0.92
N TRP A 228 10.90 10.02 -0.58
CA TRP A 228 9.62 10.15 -1.27
C TRP A 228 8.56 10.83 -0.41
N GLN A 229 8.31 10.35 0.81
CA GLN A 229 7.27 10.91 1.68
C GLN A 229 7.71 12.16 2.44
N SER A 230 8.98 12.55 2.37
CA SER A 230 9.54 13.74 3.05
C SER A 230 9.26 13.76 4.56
N VAL A 231 9.29 12.58 5.18
CA VAL A 231 9.05 12.45 6.61
C VAL A 231 10.28 12.97 7.37
N VAL A 232 10.05 13.87 8.28
CA VAL A 232 11.10 14.50 9.10
C VAL A 232 10.88 14.21 10.58
N PRO A 233 11.95 14.19 11.39
CA PRO A 233 11.82 14.04 12.82
C PRO A 233 10.85 15.06 13.43
N ASP A 234 10.08 14.64 14.43
CA ASP A 234 9.02 15.42 15.09
C ASP A 234 7.81 15.77 14.18
N GLY A 235 7.85 15.44 12.90
CA GLY A 235 6.71 15.53 11.99
C GLY A 235 5.58 14.58 12.39
N LEU A 236 4.42 14.77 11.78
CA LEU A 236 3.28 13.87 11.90
C LEU A 236 2.83 13.46 10.50
N HIS A 237 2.94 12.17 10.20
CA HIS A 237 2.61 11.61 8.89
C HIS A 237 1.25 10.92 8.90
N LEU A 238 0.40 11.28 7.94
CA LEU A 238 -0.87 10.59 7.68
C LEU A 238 -0.82 9.79 6.39
N THR A 239 -1.06 8.49 6.46
CA THR A 239 -1.38 7.67 5.27
C THR A 239 -2.81 7.14 5.36
N ILE A 240 -3.61 7.32 4.32
CA ILE A 240 -4.92 6.69 4.21
C ILE A 240 -4.73 5.26 3.69
N SER A 241 -4.82 4.31 4.60
CA SER A 241 -4.83 2.88 4.32
C SER A 241 -5.39 2.13 5.54
N ASP A 242 -6.06 1.02 5.30
CA ASP A 242 -6.42 0.05 6.34
C ASP A 242 -5.20 -0.82 6.68
N THR A 243 -5.10 -1.31 7.93
CA THR A 243 -3.96 -2.14 8.35
C THR A 243 -3.92 -3.51 7.68
N GLY A 244 -5.04 -3.97 7.16
CA GLY A 244 -5.12 -5.17 6.32
C GLY A 244 -4.49 -5.02 4.94
N TRP A 245 -4.06 -3.82 4.55
CA TRP A 245 -3.35 -3.53 3.31
C TRP A 245 -1.87 -3.28 3.57
N LEU A 246 -1.00 -3.86 2.75
CA LEU A 246 0.45 -3.67 2.90
C LEU A 246 0.85 -2.18 2.81
N LYS A 247 0.12 -1.34 2.08
CA LYS A 247 0.35 0.11 2.04
C LYS A 247 0.36 0.75 3.44
N SER A 248 -0.28 0.16 4.44
CA SER A 248 -0.20 0.64 5.82
C SER A 248 1.23 0.57 6.37
N MET A 249 2.02 -0.42 5.95
CA MET A 249 3.42 -0.57 6.36
C MET A 249 4.32 0.51 5.75
N TRP A 250 3.94 1.06 4.58
CA TRP A 250 4.69 2.12 3.90
C TRP A 250 4.56 3.49 4.58
N GLY A 251 3.43 3.73 5.26
CA GLY A 251 3.14 5.06 5.77
C GLY A 251 2.62 5.12 7.20
N LYS A 252 2.58 3.98 7.91
CA LYS A 252 2.05 3.95 9.28
C LYS A 252 2.88 3.11 10.24
N LEU A 253 4.13 2.81 9.90
CA LEU A 253 4.96 1.98 10.78
C LEU A 253 6.45 2.22 10.55
N TYR A 254 7.07 1.51 9.62
CA TYR A 254 8.53 1.33 9.57
C TYR A 254 9.28 2.62 9.24
N GLY A 255 9.05 3.17 8.06
CA GLY A 255 9.79 4.33 7.58
C GLY A 255 9.61 5.57 8.46
N GLN A 256 8.38 5.84 8.89
CA GLN A 256 8.06 6.98 9.73
C GLN A 256 8.79 6.91 11.07
N TRP A 257 8.83 5.73 11.67
CA TRP A 257 9.51 5.54 12.95
C TRP A 257 11.04 5.45 12.81
N PHE A 258 11.58 4.98 11.66
CA PHE A 258 13.00 5.18 11.36
C PHE A 258 13.37 6.67 11.30
N MET A 259 12.47 7.51 10.82
CA MET A 259 12.67 8.97 10.79
C MET A 259 12.34 9.63 12.13
N GLU A 260 12.05 8.87 13.19
CA GLU A 260 11.65 9.38 14.52
C GLU A 260 10.43 10.31 14.46
N ALA A 261 9.58 10.17 13.46
CA ALA A 261 8.35 10.93 13.29
C ALA A 261 7.14 10.20 13.90
N GLY A 262 6.13 10.97 14.28
CA GLY A 262 4.84 10.42 14.67
C GLY A 262 4.01 9.96 13.46
N ILE A 263 3.19 8.94 13.66
CA ILE A 263 2.14 8.57 12.70
C ILE A 263 0.78 9.10 13.19
N PHE A 264 -0.02 9.62 12.26
CA PHE A 264 -1.41 9.97 12.52
C PHE A 264 -2.32 8.88 11.99
N VAL A 265 -3.20 8.37 12.84
CA VAL A 265 -4.14 7.30 12.52
C VAL A 265 -5.55 7.77 12.82
N CYS A 266 -6.38 7.87 11.79
CA CYS A 266 -7.80 8.16 11.95
C CYS A 266 -8.61 6.89 11.63
N ASP A 267 -9.36 6.39 12.59
CA ASP A 267 -10.28 5.28 12.42
C ASP A 267 -11.69 5.80 12.13
N PHE A 268 -12.16 5.54 10.93
CA PHE A 268 -13.47 5.95 10.43
C PHE A 268 -14.16 4.78 9.70
N ASP A 269 -15.47 4.72 9.74
CA ASP A 269 -16.21 3.69 8.99
C ASP A 269 -16.35 4.06 7.52
N ARG A 270 -16.66 5.32 7.23
CA ARG A 270 -16.74 5.83 5.86
C ARG A 270 -15.82 7.03 5.68
N PHE A 271 -15.07 7.03 4.58
CA PHE A 271 -14.26 8.17 4.22
C PHE A 271 -15.14 9.37 3.84
N ASN A 272 -14.91 10.49 4.52
CA ASN A 272 -15.51 11.78 4.19
C ASN A 272 -14.43 12.87 4.24
N PRO A 273 -14.14 13.57 3.11
CA PRO A 273 -13.16 14.65 3.08
C PRO A 273 -13.44 15.75 4.11
N ALA A 274 -14.72 16.12 4.30
CA ALA A 274 -15.11 17.18 5.23
C ALA A 274 -14.78 16.85 6.70
N ASN A 275 -14.73 15.57 7.06
CA ASN A 275 -14.33 15.13 8.40
C ASN A 275 -12.81 15.02 8.55
N LEU A 276 -12.10 14.69 7.47
CA LEU A 276 -10.64 14.51 7.52
C LEU A 276 -9.87 15.82 7.40
N LEU A 277 -10.30 16.74 6.50
CA LEU A 277 -9.55 17.96 6.21
C LEU A 277 -9.32 18.88 7.43
N PRO A 278 -10.27 19.05 8.38
CA PRO A 278 -10.02 19.82 9.61
C PRO A 278 -8.92 19.22 10.50
N LEU A 279 -8.66 17.91 10.39
CA LEU A 279 -7.69 17.23 11.24
C LEU A 279 -6.24 17.63 10.88
N PHE A 280 -5.99 18.14 9.66
CA PHE A 280 -4.66 18.58 9.26
C PHE A 280 -4.18 19.73 10.13
N SER A 281 -4.96 20.78 10.29
CA SER A 281 -4.61 21.89 11.18
C SER A 281 -4.75 21.52 12.65
N LYS A 282 -5.79 20.78 13.06
CA LYS A 282 -6.00 20.36 14.46
C LYS A 282 -4.78 19.63 15.02
N TYR A 283 -4.22 18.67 14.28
CA TYR A 283 -3.11 17.83 14.75
C TYR A 283 -1.75 18.25 14.17
N GLN A 284 -1.71 19.29 13.35
CA GLN A 284 -0.48 19.76 12.70
C GLN A 284 0.18 18.66 11.85
N ILE A 285 -0.62 18.01 10.98
CA ILE A 285 -0.13 16.96 10.08
C ILE A 285 0.79 17.59 9.04
N THR A 286 2.03 17.08 8.97
CA THR A 286 3.09 17.67 8.15
C THR A 286 3.22 17.03 6.77
N THR A 287 2.97 15.73 6.67
CA THR A 287 3.09 14.97 5.42
C THR A 287 1.92 14.00 5.25
N PHE A 288 1.51 13.78 4.00
CA PHE A 288 0.29 13.04 3.68
C PHE A 288 0.50 12.08 2.51
N CYS A 289 -0.05 10.87 2.62
CA CYS A 289 -0.08 9.88 1.54
C CYS A 289 -1.48 9.28 1.39
N ALA A 290 -2.01 9.27 0.16
CA ALA A 290 -3.29 8.62 -0.13
C ALA A 290 -3.33 8.08 -1.58
N PRO A 291 -4.28 7.19 -1.93
CA PRO A 291 -4.49 6.80 -3.32
C PRO A 291 -5.19 7.90 -4.12
N PRO A 292 -5.04 7.92 -5.47
CA PRO A 292 -5.69 8.89 -6.35
C PRO A 292 -7.20 9.03 -6.15
N THR A 293 -7.88 7.94 -5.82
CA THR A 293 -9.33 7.93 -5.52
C THR A 293 -9.70 8.92 -4.41
N MET A 294 -8.86 9.05 -3.37
CA MET A 294 -9.10 10.01 -2.28
C MET A 294 -8.92 11.46 -2.73
N PHE A 295 -7.94 11.72 -3.59
CA PHE A 295 -7.71 13.05 -4.15
C PHE A 295 -8.87 13.52 -5.03
N ARG A 296 -9.52 12.62 -5.77
CA ARG A 296 -10.77 12.95 -6.49
C ARG A 296 -11.87 13.44 -5.55
N LEU A 297 -11.97 12.84 -4.36
CA LEU A 297 -12.95 13.28 -3.36
C LEU A 297 -12.56 14.61 -2.72
N PHE A 298 -11.28 14.87 -2.46
CA PHE A 298 -10.80 16.17 -1.97
C PHE A 298 -11.05 17.31 -2.98
N ILE A 299 -10.87 17.05 -4.27
CA ILE A 299 -11.11 18.04 -5.33
C ILE A 299 -12.60 18.37 -5.45
N LYS A 300 -13.49 17.40 -5.20
CA LYS A 300 -14.95 17.64 -5.18
C LYS A 300 -15.39 18.43 -3.95
N GLU A 301 -14.71 18.27 -2.83
CA GLU A 301 -14.85 19.11 -1.65
C GLU A 301 -14.12 20.44 -1.92
N ASN A 302 -14.67 21.56 -1.42
CA ASN A 302 -13.97 22.83 -1.54
C ASN A 302 -12.78 22.90 -0.57
N ILE A 303 -11.67 22.26 -0.95
CA ILE A 303 -10.46 22.12 -0.11
C ILE A 303 -9.89 23.47 0.34
N ARG A 304 -10.14 24.55 -0.40
CA ARG A 304 -9.67 25.92 -0.06
C ARG A 304 -10.33 26.50 1.20
N LYS A 305 -11.40 25.89 1.69
CA LYS A 305 -12.04 26.29 2.95
C LYS A 305 -11.29 25.81 4.20
N TYR A 306 -10.34 24.89 4.04
CA TYR A 306 -9.65 24.25 5.14
C TYR A 306 -8.23 24.78 5.26
N ASP A 307 -7.77 24.94 6.50
CA ASP A 307 -6.39 25.31 6.78
C ASP A 307 -5.48 24.08 6.63
N LEU A 308 -4.65 24.09 5.61
CA LEU A 308 -3.64 23.07 5.32
C LEU A 308 -2.21 23.60 5.49
N SER A 309 -2.00 24.70 6.20
CA SER A 309 -0.69 25.37 6.36
C SER A 309 0.38 24.49 7.01
N SER A 310 -0.05 23.52 7.85
CA SER A 310 0.84 22.52 8.45
C SER A 310 1.36 21.49 7.44
N LEU A 311 0.60 21.23 6.35
CA LEU A 311 0.94 20.23 5.34
C LEU A 311 2.05 20.74 4.43
N LYS A 312 3.20 20.05 4.41
CA LYS A 312 4.39 20.45 3.66
C LYS A 312 4.62 19.60 2.42
N HIS A 313 4.16 18.33 2.44
CA HIS A 313 4.43 17.38 1.38
C HIS A 313 3.30 16.37 1.23
N VAL A 314 3.02 15.99 -0.02
CA VAL A 314 1.94 15.08 -0.38
C VAL A 314 2.45 14.02 -1.33
N THR A 315 2.15 12.76 -1.05
CA THR A 315 2.50 11.63 -1.91
C THR A 315 1.28 10.84 -2.33
N ILE A 316 1.35 10.23 -3.51
CA ILE A 316 0.27 9.44 -4.09
C ILE A 316 0.83 8.10 -4.56
N ALA A 317 0.17 7.01 -4.18
CA ALA A 317 0.48 5.67 -4.68
C ALA A 317 -0.70 4.71 -4.55
N GLY A 318 -0.61 3.59 -5.26
CA GLY A 318 -1.59 2.49 -5.23
C GLY A 318 -2.41 2.35 -6.50
N GLU A 319 -2.57 3.44 -7.21
CA GLU A 319 -3.14 3.54 -8.56
C GLU A 319 -2.32 4.58 -9.32
N ALA A 320 -2.32 4.56 -10.65
CA ALA A 320 -1.68 5.61 -11.43
C ALA A 320 -2.46 6.94 -11.31
N LEU A 321 -1.73 8.03 -11.22
CA LEU A 321 -2.30 9.36 -11.02
C LEU A 321 -2.70 9.99 -12.37
N ASN A 322 -3.97 10.37 -12.50
CA ASN A 322 -4.42 11.18 -13.61
C ASN A 322 -3.81 12.61 -13.51
N PRO A 323 -3.19 13.14 -14.60
CA PRO A 323 -2.60 14.47 -14.62
C PRO A 323 -3.55 15.60 -14.22
N GLU A 324 -4.86 15.47 -14.51
CA GLU A 324 -5.88 16.45 -14.13
C GLU A 324 -6.06 16.53 -12.62
N ILE A 325 -5.99 15.38 -11.91
CA ILE A 325 -6.05 15.35 -10.45
C ILE A 325 -4.84 16.05 -9.86
N PHE A 326 -3.65 15.82 -10.44
CA PHE A 326 -2.43 16.52 -10.04
C PHE A 326 -2.62 18.05 -10.17
N ARG A 327 -3.04 18.51 -11.35
CA ARG A 327 -3.20 19.94 -11.65
C ARG A 327 -4.19 20.61 -10.70
N ARG A 328 -5.39 20.04 -10.56
CA ARG A 328 -6.44 20.61 -9.68
C ARG A 328 -6.05 20.65 -8.21
N PHE A 329 -5.38 19.60 -7.74
CA PHE A 329 -4.93 19.59 -6.35
C PHE A 329 -3.84 20.66 -6.13
N TYR A 330 -2.89 20.78 -7.06
CA TYR A 330 -1.85 21.80 -7.00
C TYR A 330 -2.44 23.22 -7.06
N GLU A 331 -3.37 23.48 -7.96
CA GLU A 331 -4.08 24.78 -8.07
C GLU A 331 -4.85 25.14 -6.79
N ALA A 332 -5.38 24.14 -6.10
CA ALA A 332 -6.16 24.36 -4.89
C ALA A 332 -5.31 24.56 -3.64
N THR A 333 -4.12 23.94 -3.55
CA THR A 333 -3.33 23.86 -2.33
C THR A 333 -1.92 24.46 -2.45
N GLY A 334 -1.41 24.67 -3.66
CA GLY A 334 -0.01 25.03 -3.91
C GLY A 334 1.00 23.89 -3.67
N ILE A 335 0.54 22.67 -3.33
CA ILE A 335 1.39 21.53 -3.03
C ILE A 335 1.36 20.56 -4.22
N LYS A 336 2.53 20.23 -4.77
CA LYS A 336 2.67 19.25 -5.86
C LYS A 336 2.57 17.84 -5.32
N PRO A 337 1.58 17.02 -5.75
CA PRO A 337 1.53 15.62 -5.36
C PRO A 337 2.68 14.82 -5.99
N MET A 338 3.43 14.10 -5.18
CA MET A 338 4.57 13.30 -5.60
C MET A 338 4.14 11.83 -5.78
N GLU A 339 3.98 11.40 -7.02
CA GLU A 339 3.58 10.01 -7.31
C GLU A 339 4.72 9.04 -7.04
N GLY A 340 4.37 7.82 -6.61
CA GLY A 340 5.28 6.71 -6.46
C GLY A 340 4.60 5.38 -6.78
N PHE A 341 5.38 4.43 -7.26
CA PHE A 341 4.95 3.09 -7.65
C PHE A 341 5.73 2.02 -6.91
N GLY A 342 5.04 0.97 -6.59
CA GLY A 342 5.55 -0.27 -6.03
C GLY A 342 4.41 -1.26 -5.82
N GLN A 343 4.74 -2.41 -5.29
CA GLN A 343 3.81 -3.53 -5.16
C GLN A 343 3.78 -4.04 -3.71
N SER A 344 2.91 -5.03 -3.43
CA SER A 344 2.98 -5.75 -2.16
C SER A 344 4.28 -6.53 -2.01
N GLU A 345 4.91 -6.85 -3.10
CA GLU A 345 6.18 -7.57 -3.21
C GLU A 345 7.41 -6.68 -2.94
N THR A 346 7.23 -5.35 -2.89
CA THR A 346 8.34 -4.38 -2.79
C THR A 346 7.99 -3.22 -1.84
N THR A 347 8.92 -2.27 -1.65
CA THR A 347 8.61 -0.90 -1.23
C THR A 347 8.39 -0.02 -2.47
N ALA A 348 8.47 1.32 -2.35
CA ALA A 348 8.42 2.20 -3.51
C ALA A 348 9.67 2.01 -4.37
N ILE A 349 9.51 1.49 -5.58
CA ILE A 349 10.60 1.21 -6.53
C ILE A 349 10.78 2.30 -7.59
N LEU A 350 9.73 3.09 -7.82
CA LEU A 350 9.75 4.30 -8.64
C LEU A 350 9.06 5.40 -7.85
N PHE A 351 9.61 6.60 -7.84
CA PHE A 351 8.96 7.74 -7.20
C PHE A 351 9.54 9.09 -7.65
N ASN A 352 8.75 10.13 -7.50
CA ASN A 352 9.21 11.51 -7.59
C ASN A 352 9.92 11.86 -6.28
N SER A 353 11.23 12.05 -6.33
CA SER A 353 12.05 12.32 -5.14
C SER A 353 11.81 13.71 -4.58
N VAL A 354 11.95 13.85 -3.27
CA VAL A 354 11.97 15.17 -2.60
C VAL A 354 13.03 16.06 -3.26
N GLY A 355 12.66 17.32 -3.54
CA GLY A 355 13.54 18.29 -4.18
C GLY A 355 13.61 18.20 -5.71
N THR A 356 12.90 17.26 -6.34
CA THR A 356 12.79 17.17 -7.80
C THR A 356 11.47 17.75 -8.29
N GLU A 357 11.44 18.17 -9.57
CA GLU A 357 10.21 18.62 -10.22
C GLU A 357 9.43 17.39 -10.73
N PRO A 358 8.22 17.12 -10.22
CA PRO A 358 7.44 16.00 -10.72
C PRO A 358 6.86 16.29 -12.11
N LYS A 359 6.87 15.30 -13.00
CA LYS A 359 6.13 15.35 -14.26
C LYS A 359 4.74 14.75 -14.05
N PRO A 360 3.64 15.51 -14.23
CA PRO A 360 2.27 15.03 -13.99
C PRO A 360 1.95 13.75 -14.76
N GLY A 361 1.50 12.70 -14.05
CA GLY A 361 1.22 11.38 -14.63
C GLY A 361 2.42 10.44 -14.72
N SER A 362 3.62 10.90 -14.37
CA SER A 362 4.79 10.04 -14.23
C SER A 362 4.91 9.48 -12.82
N MET A 363 5.24 8.19 -12.72
CA MET A 363 5.56 7.54 -11.45
C MET A 363 6.90 8.01 -10.83
N GLY A 364 7.63 8.92 -11.49
CA GLY A 364 8.96 9.36 -11.09
C GLY A 364 10.08 8.54 -11.70
N LYS A 365 11.20 8.43 -10.98
CA LYS A 365 12.42 7.74 -11.43
C LYS A 365 12.70 6.52 -10.54
N PRO A 366 13.59 5.61 -10.98
CA PRO A 366 14.05 4.47 -10.17
C PRO A 366 14.53 4.89 -8.79
N SER A 367 14.09 4.14 -7.78
CA SER A 367 14.59 4.24 -6.41
C SER A 367 16.05 3.77 -6.35
N PRO A 368 16.96 4.51 -5.73
CA PRO A 368 18.34 4.08 -5.59
C PRO A 368 18.53 2.82 -4.70
N ALA A 369 17.48 2.36 -4.02
CA ALA A 369 17.49 1.11 -3.26
C ALA A 369 17.26 -0.13 -4.14
N TYR A 370 16.97 0.03 -5.43
CA TYR A 370 16.62 -1.05 -6.35
C TYR A 370 17.28 -0.86 -7.71
N ASP A 371 17.70 -1.95 -8.33
CA ASP A 371 18.13 -1.95 -9.73
C ASP A 371 16.91 -2.17 -10.64
N VAL A 372 16.16 -1.08 -10.89
CA VAL A 372 14.94 -1.09 -11.70
C VAL A 372 15.27 -0.87 -13.15
N ASP A 373 14.72 -1.71 -14.02
CA ASP A 373 14.85 -1.59 -15.48
C ASP A 373 13.48 -1.75 -16.17
N ILE A 374 13.42 -1.35 -17.42
CA ILE A 374 12.28 -1.60 -18.30
C ILE A 374 12.79 -2.41 -19.46
N ILE A 375 12.28 -3.65 -19.64
CA ILE A 375 12.82 -4.61 -20.60
C ILE A 375 11.80 -5.00 -21.66
N ASP A 376 12.33 -5.36 -22.83
CA ASP A 376 11.57 -5.97 -23.93
C ASP A 376 11.29 -7.49 -23.66
N ARG A 377 10.70 -8.18 -24.60
CA ARG A 377 10.40 -9.62 -24.49
C ARG A 377 11.64 -10.51 -24.53
N ASN A 378 12.77 -9.99 -24.98
CA ASN A 378 14.03 -10.70 -25.06
C ASN A 378 14.89 -10.48 -23.80
N GLY A 379 14.43 -9.64 -22.86
CA GLY A 379 15.15 -9.29 -21.64
C GLY A 379 16.12 -8.12 -21.79
N ASN A 380 16.14 -7.43 -22.95
CA ASN A 380 16.98 -6.27 -23.18
C ASN A 380 16.30 -5.00 -22.66
N SER A 381 17.10 -4.06 -22.10
CA SER A 381 16.61 -2.73 -21.73
C SER A 381 16.05 -2.02 -22.97
N VAL A 382 14.90 -1.35 -22.81
CA VAL A 382 14.28 -0.57 -23.89
C VAL A 382 14.84 0.85 -23.97
N ASP A 383 14.82 1.43 -25.17
CA ASP A 383 15.16 2.82 -25.38
C ASP A 383 14.06 3.78 -24.86
N PRO A 384 14.38 5.08 -24.61
CA PRO A 384 13.37 6.07 -24.27
C PRO A 384 12.21 6.10 -25.29
N GLY A 385 10.96 6.15 -24.80
CA GLY A 385 9.75 6.12 -25.61
C GLY A 385 9.24 4.70 -25.94
N GLU A 386 10.03 3.66 -25.72
CA GLU A 386 9.60 2.28 -25.96
C GLU A 386 8.91 1.66 -24.73
N ILE A 387 7.90 0.85 -24.98
CA ILE A 387 7.13 0.16 -23.94
C ILE A 387 7.77 -1.19 -23.63
N GLY A 388 8.11 -1.39 -22.34
CA GLY A 388 8.59 -2.64 -21.81
C GLY A 388 7.94 -3.03 -20.48
N GLU A 389 8.35 -4.16 -19.90
CA GLU A 389 7.97 -4.58 -18.56
C GLU A 389 8.90 -3.96 -17.52
N ILE A 390 8.34 -3.44 -16.44
CA ILE A 390 9.13 -3.01 -15.28
C ILE A 390 9.66 -4.24 -14.57
N VAL A 391 10.96 -4.30 -14.35
CA VAL A 391 11.61 -5.39 -13.64
C VAL A 391 12.58 -4.88 -12.58
N ILE A 392 12.93 -5.74 -11.63
CA ILE A 392 14.02 -5.51 -10.68
C ILE A 392 15.11 -6.54 -10.95
N ARG A 393 16.31 -6.08 -11.28
CA ARG A 393 17.49 -6.95 -11.39
C ARG A 393 18.02 -7.26 -10.00
N THR A 394 18.32 -8.52 -9.74
CA THR A 394 18.78 -9.01 -8.44
C THR A 394 20.12 -9.73 -8.53
N ASP A 395 20.92 -9.41 -9.54
CA ASP A 395 22.26 -10.00 -9.73
C ASP A 395 23.20 -9.69 -8.56
N LYS A 396 23.01 -8.54 -7.90
CA LYS A 396 23.75 -8.12 -6.70
C LYS A 396 23.15 -8.64 -5.40
N GLY A 397 22.14 -9.49 -5.47
CA GLY A 397 21.36 -10.01 -4.35
C GLY A 397 19.96 -9.38 -4.22
N LYS A 398 19.16 -9.93 -3.30
CA LYS A 398 17.81 -9.44 -3.00
C LYS A 398 17.89 -8.09 -2.28
N PRO A 399 17.31 -6.99 -2.80
CA PRO A 399 17.23 -5.72 -2.08
C PRO A 399 16.45 -5.83 -0.78
N CYS A 400 16.85 -5.08 0.27
CA CYS A 400 15.99 -4.89 1.43
C CYS A 400 14.67 -4.22 1.02
N GLY A 401 13.56 -4.67 1.60
CA GLY A 401 12.23 -4.19 1.20
C GLY A 401 11.58 -5.01 0.08
N MET A 402 12.31 -5.92 -0.57
CA MET A 402 11.75 -6.88 -1.50
C MET A 402 11.30 -8.16 -0.76
N PHE A 403 10.23 -8.79 -1.24
CA PHE A 403 9.66 -10.00 -0.65
C PHE A 403 10.60 -11.23 -0.77
N ASN A 404 10.36 -12.26 0.04
CA ASN A 404 11.09 -13.53 -0.03
C ASN A 404 10.46 -14.54 -1.00
N GLY A 405 9.47 -14.10 -1.77
CA GLY A 405 8.65 -14.94 -2.62
C GLY A 405 7.23 -15.11 -2.07
N TYR A 406 6.44 -15.89 -2.80
CA TYR A 406 5.09 -16.26 -2.35
C TYR A 406 5.17 -17.44 -1.39
N TYR A 407 4.67 -17.25 -0.18
CA TYR A 407 4.74 -18.25 0.89
C TYR A 407 4.02 -19.54 0.49
N ASN A 408 4.70 -20.68 0.63
CA ASN A 408 4.25 -22.00 0.20
C ASN A 408 3.91 -22.15 -1.29
N ASP A 409 4.37 -21.23 -2.16
CA ASP A 409 4.12 -21.29 -3.60
C ASP A 409 5.40 -21.02 -4.42
N LYS A 410 6.30 -22.00 -4.40
CA LYS A 410 7.56 -21.96 -5.18
C LYS A 410 7.32 -21.79 -6.68
N LYS A 411 6.22 -22.38 -7.21
CA LYS A 411 5.92 -22.30 -8.64
C LYS A 411 5.63 -20.86 -9.06
N LYS A 412 4.76 -20.17 -8.31
CA LYS A 412 4.47 -18.74 -8.58
C LYS A 412 5.69 -17.85 -8.32
N THR A 413 6.47 -18.17 -7.28
CA THR A 413 7.71 -17.44 -7.00
C THR A 413 8.68 -17.54 -8.18
N ASN A 414 8.97 -18.75 -8.66
CA ASN A 414 9.86 -18.97 -9.78
C ASN A 414 9.33 -18.40 -11.11
N TYR A 415 8.01 -18.29 -11.25
CA TYR A 415 7.42 -17.62 -12.42
C TYR A 415 7.64 -16.11 -12.38
N ALA A 416 7.44 -15.48 -11.22
CA ALA A 416 7.58 -14.03 -11.06
C ALA A 416 9.05 -13.59 -10.86
N TRP A 417 9.90 -14.48 -10.36
CA TRP A 417 11.30 -14.18 -10.07
C TRP A 417 12.18 -15.32 -10.58
N ASN A 418 12.79 -15.10 -11.72
CA ASN A 418 13.66 -16.07 -12.39
C ASN A 418 14.86 -15.36 -13.02
N ASN A 419 15.96 -16.10 -13.26
CA ASN A 419 17.17 -15.59 -13.87
C ASN A 419 17.69 -14.28 -13.25
N ASN A 420 17.61 -14.14 -11.92
CA ASN A 420 17.93 -12.92 -11.17
C ASN A 420 17.10 -11.69 -11.58
N ILE A 421 15.93 -11.89 -12.19
CA ILE A 421 15.01 -10.83 -12.58
C ILE A 421 13.67 -11.07 -11.90
N TYR A 422 13.21 -10.07 -11.14
CA TYR A 422 11.82 -10.05 -10.65
C TYR A 422 10.94 -9.30 -11.66
N HIS A 423 9.96 -10.00 -12.20
CA HIS A 423 8.98 -9.51 -13.15
C HIS A 423 7.77 -8.93 -12.40
N THR A 424 7.56 -7.62 -12.48
CA THR A 424 6.44 -6.97 -11.79
C THR A 424 5.09 -7.29 -12.43
N GLY A 425 5.10 -7.67 -13.71
CA GLY A 425 3.89 -7.82 -14.52
C GLY A 425 3.24 -6.47 -14.88
N ASP A 426 3.90 -5.36 -14.60
CA ASP A 426 3.48 -4.01 -14.96
C ASP A 426 4.33 -3.47 -16.11
N THR A 427 3.71 -2.78 -17.08
CA THR A 427 4.39 -2.21 -18.25
C THR A 427 4.45 -0.70 -18.15
N ALA A 428 5.56 -0.15 -18.65
CA ALA A 428 5.84 1.28 -18.64
C ALA A 428 6.71 1.66 -19.84
N TRP A 429 6.92 2.95 -20.03
CA TRP A 429 7.97 3.53 -20.86
C TRP A 429 8.70 4.60 -20.07
N LYS A 430 9.92 4.92 -20.44
CA LYS A 430 10.71 6.01 -19.84
C LYS A 430 10.95 7.12 -20.85
N ASP A 431 11.03 8.35 -20.40
CA ASP A 431 11.47 9.48 -21.24
C ASP A 431 13.00 9.66 -21.20
N GLU A 432 13.51 10.61 -21.97
CA GLU A 432 14.94 10.93 -22.06
C GLU A 432 15.54 11.40 -20.73
N ASP A 433 14.71 12.00 -19.84
CA ASP A 433 15.11 12.41 -18.49
C ASP A 433 15.05 11.27 -17.46
N GLY A 434 14.62 10.07 -17.85
CA GLY A 434 14.50 8.88 -17.03
C GLY A 434 13.25 8.82 -16.16
N TYR A 435 12.25 9.68 -16.38
CA TYR A 435 10.94 9.53 -15.76
C TYR A 435 10.19 8.37 -16.39
N VAL A 436 9.45 7.63 -15.57
CA VAL A 436 8.73 6.42 -15.97
C VAL A 436 7.22 6.64 -15.95
N TRP A 437 6.57 6.19 -17.02
CA TRP A 437 5.13 6.37 -17.27
C TRP A 437 4.42 5.02 -17.30
N TYR A 438 3.40 4.86 -16.46
CA TYR A 438 2.62 3.63 -16.39
C TYR A 438 1.76 3.43 -17.64
N VAL A 439 1.77 2.21 -18.17
CA VAL A 439 0.94 1.82 -19.34
C VAL A 439 -0.18 0.87 -18.93
N GLY A 440 0.13 -0.13 -18.11
CA GLY A 440 -0.86 -1.13 -17.67
C GLY A 440 -0.23 -2.42 -17.20
N ARG A 441 -1.07 -3.38 -16.81
CA ARG A 441 -0.63 -4.76 -16.56
C ARG A 441 -0.28 -5.44 -17.88
N THR A 442 0.71 -6.33 -17.87
CA THR A 442 1.07 -7.12 -19.05
C THR A 442 -0.09 -7.95 -19.60
N ASP A 443 -0.97 -8.43 -18.73
CA ASP A 443 -2.17 -9.22 -19.05
C ASP A 443 -3.40 -8.38 -19.44
N ASP A 444 -3.39 -7.07 -19.16
CA ASP A 444 -4.46 -6.12 -19.50
C ASP A 444 -4.18 -5.32 -20.80
N ILE A 445 -2.98 -5.40 -21.35
CA ILE A 445 -2.62 -4.70 -22.60
C ILE A 445 -3.53 -5.16 -23.75
N ILE A 446 -4.19 -4.22 -24.39
CA ILE A 446 -5.10 -4.43 -25.51
C ILE A 446 -4.27 -4.54 -26.80
N LYS A 447 -4.41 -5.66 -27.51
CA LYS A 447 -3.71 -5.91 -28.77
C LYS A 447 -4.66 -5.68 -29.95
N SER A 448 -4.68 -4.46 -30.50
CA SER A 448 -5.60 -4.05 -31.57
C SER A 448 -4.84 -3.70 -32.84
N SER A 449 -5.07 -4.41 -33.91
CA SER A 449 -4.44 -4.14 -35.22
C SER A 449 -2.91 -4.02 -35.17
N GLY A 450 -2.24 -4.83 -34.35
CA GLY A 450 -0.78 -4.76 -34.12
C GLY A 450 -0.32 -3.73 -33.07
N TYR A 451 -1.17 -2.81 -32.67
CA TYR A 451 -0.86 -1.85 -31.60
C TYR A 451 -1.03 -2.46 -30.23
N ARG A 452 -0.20 -2.03 -29.29
CA ARG A 452 -0.29 -2.33 -27.85
C ARG A 452 -0.85 -1.09 -27.14
N ILE A 453 -2.06 -1.20 -26.62
CA ILE A 453 -2.80 -0.07 -26.04
C ILE A 453 -2.95 -0.31 -24.55
N GLY A 454 -2.46 0.62 -23.74
CA GLY A 454 -2.64 0.59 -22.30
C GLY A 454 -4.05 1.05 -21.91
N PRO A 455 -4.80 0.28 -21.11
CA PRO A 455 -6.11 0.71 -20.64
C PRO A 455 -6.08 2.03 -19.87
N PHE A 456 -5.06 2.24 -19.05
CA PHE A 456 -4.95 3.40 -18.17
C PHE A 456 -4.90 4.74 -18.92
N GLU A 457 -4.17 4.80 -20.04
CA GLU A 457 -4.09 6.03 -20.85
C GLU A 457 -5.49 6.47 -21.33
N ILE A 458 -6.29 5.50 -21.78
CA ILE A 458 -7.64 5.77 -22.25
C ILE A 458 -8.57 6.12 -21.07
N GLU A 459 -8.46 5.41 -19.95
CA GLU A 459 -9.20 5.71 -18.71
C GLU A 459 -8.91 7.13 -18.24
N SER A 460 -7.66 7.57 -18.31
CA SER A 460 -7.25 8.93 -17.95
C SER A 460 -7.93 10.00 -18.79
N VAL A 461 -7.94 9.81 -20.11
CA VAL A 461 -8.60 10.74 -21.03
C VAL A 461 -10.12 10.72 -20.86
N LEU A 462 -10.73 9.54 -20.69
CA LEU A 462 -12.17 9.42 -20.45
C LEU A 462 -12.61 10.19 -19.20
N LEU A 463 -11.82 10.18 -18.14
CA LEU A 463 -12.10 10.89 -16.88
C LEU A 463 -12.05 12.42 -16.99
N GLU A 464 -11.47 12.97 -18.06
CA GLU A 464 -11.48 14.40 -18.36
C GLU A 464 -12.81 14.86 -18.98
N HIS A 465 -13.60 13.91 -19.54
CA HIS A 465 -14.89 14.23 -20.12
C HIS A 465 -15.92 14.53 -19.06
N PRO A 466 -16.69 15.67 -19.15
CA PRO A 466 -17.63 16.09 -18.08
C PRO A 466 -18.69 15.05 -17.71
N SER A 467 -19.11 14.21 -18.68
CA SER A 467 -20.13 13.18 -18.46
C SER A 467 -19.60 11.93 -17.76
N VAL A 468 -18.27 11.76 -17.60
CA VAL A 468 -17.67 10.55 -17.06
C VAL A 468 -17.35 10.74 -15.57
N LEU A 469 -18.04 9.98 -14.73
CA LEU A 469 -17.77 9.92 -13.28
C LEU A 469 -16.66 8.91 -12.97
N GLU A 470 -16.78 7.73 -13.59
CA GLU A 470 -15.85 6.60 -13.43
C GLU A 470 -15.85 5.78 -14.70
N CYS A 471 -14.70 5.16 -15.03
CA CYS A 471 -14.61 4.28 -16.19
C CYS A 471 -13.62 3.14 -15.96
N ALA A 472 -13.77 2.10 -16.77
CA ALA A 472 -12.81 1.03 -16.89
C ALA A 472 -12.70 0.59 -18.35
N VAL A 473 -11.46 0.36 -18.82
CA VAL A 473 -11.16 0.02 -20.20
C VAL A 473 -10.60 -1.40 -20.29
N THR A 474 -11.04 -2.16 -21.26
CA THR A 474 -10.56 -3.52 -21.56
C THR A 474 -10.53 -3.81 -23.06
N GLY A 475 -9.79 -4.83 -23.45
CA GLY A 475 -9.86 -5.40 -24.79
C GLY A 475 -10.95 -6.45 -24.89
N VAL A 476 -11.79 -6.37 -25.94
CA VAL A 476 -12.74 -7.43 -26.28
C VAL A 476 -12.40 -8.00 -27.67
N PRO A 477 -12.67 -9.30 -27.93
CA PRO A 477 -12.35 -9.94 -29.20
C PRO A 477 -12.99 -9.23 -30.39
N ASP A 478 -12.25 -9.11 -31.48
CA ASP A 478 -12.72 -8.60 -32.79
C ASP A 478 -12.15 -9.43 -33.92
N LYS A 479 -12.98 -9.76 -34.89
CA LYS A 479 -12.60 -10.67 -36.01
C LYS A 479 -11.52 -10.10 -36.92
N ILE A 480 -11.44 -8.78 -37.06
CA ILE A 480 -10.52 -8.11 -37.99
C ILE A 480 -9.28 -7.61 -37.27
N ARG A 481 -9.45 -7.10 -36.03
CA ARG A 481 -8.41 -6.36 -35.26
C ARG A 481 -7.74 -7.21 -34.21
N GLY A 482 -8.17 -8.45 -33.98
CA GLY A 482 -7.81 -9.28 -32.84
C GLY A 482 -8.58 -8.85 -31.59
N GLN A 483 -8.40 -7.60 -31.17
CA GLN A 483 -9.17 -6.96 -30.11
C GLN A 483 -9.58 -5.53 -30.50
N ILE A 484 -10.66 -5.04 -29.91
CA ILE A 484 -11.03 -3.63 -29.90
C ILE A 484 -11.08 -3.11 -28.47
N VAL A 485 -10.87 -1.81 -28.33
CA VAL A 485 -11.00 -1.10 -27.05
C VAL A 485 -12.48 -0.98 -26.68
N LYS A 486 -12.84 -1.47 -25.50
CA LYS A 486 -14.17 -1.32 -24.89
C LYS A 486 -14.03 -0.52 -23.61
N ALA A 487 -14.94 0.45 -23.38
CA ALA A 487 -15.04 1.21 -22.16
C ALA A 487 -16.38 0.95 -21.44
N ALA A 488 -16.33 0.60 -20.15
CA ALA A 488 -17.48 0.65 -19.27
C ALA A 488 -17.43 1.99 -18.52
N ILE A 489 -18.53 2.75 -18.56
CA ILE A 489 -18.58 4.14 -18.07
C ILE A 489 -19.73 4.31 -17.10
N VAL A 490 -19.44 4.84 -15.92
CA VAL A 490 -20.43 5.38 -14.98
C VAL A 490 -20.59 6.87 -15.28
N LEU A 491 -21.81 7.30 -15.56
CA LEU A 491 -22.08 8.69 -15.90
C LEU A 491 -22.11 9.60 -14.67
N SER A 492 -21.67 10.83 -14.86
CA SER A 492 -21.83 11.91 -13.88
C SER A 492 -23.32 12.28 -13.73
N HIS A 493 -23.68 12.81 -12.55
CA HIS A 493 -25.05 13.25 -12.30
C HIS A 493 -25.50 14.28 -13.34
N GLY A 494 -26.72 14.12 -13.85
CA GLY A 494 -27.31 14.99 -14.88
C GLY A 494 -27.14 14.49 -16.32
N PHE A 495 -26.27 13.50 -16.57
CA PHE A 495 -26.14 12.88 -17.89
C PHE A 495 -26.97 11.58 -17.99
N LYS A 496 -27.48 11.30 -19.19
CA LYS A 496 -28.25 10.09 -19.48
C LYS A 496 -27.60 9.29 -20.60
N PRO A 497 -27.67 7.95 -20.55
CA PRO A 497 -27.18 7.11 -21.62
C PRO A 497 -27.84 7.44 -22.95
N SER A 498 -27.04 7.61 -24.02
CA SER A 498 -27.54 7.80 -25.39
C SER A 498 -26.45 7.46 -26.41
N GLU A 499 -26.85 7.12 -27.63
CA GLU A 499 -25.91 6.87 -28.74
C GLU A 499 -25.17 8.16 -29.17
N SER A 500 -25.80 9.34 -29.02
CA SER A 500 -25.14 10.61 -29.27
C SER A 500 -24.01 10.86 -28.27
N LEU A 501 -24.24 10.57 -26.99
CA LEU A 501 -23.21 10.71 -25.93
C LEU A 501 -22.05 9.72 -26.14
N LYS A 502 -22.32 8.48 -26.59
CA LYS A 502 -21.25 7.53 -26.95
C LYS A 502 -20.35 8.09 -28.05
N LYS A 503 -20.95 8.66 -29.11
CA LYS A 503 -20.20 9.26 -30.22
C LYS A 503 -19.41 10.49 -29.77
N GLU A 504 -19.98 11.31 -28.91
CA GLU A 504 -19.31 12.47 -28.31
C GLU A 504 -18.07 12.04 -27.55
N ILE A 505 -18.18 11.07 -26.63
CA ILE A 505 -17.06 10.52 -25.86
C ILE A 505 -16.02 9.88 -26.76
N GLN A 506 -16.43 9.10 -27.78
CA GLN A 506 -15.53 8.52 -28.75
C GLN A 506 -14.72 9.58 -29.50
N ASN A 507 -15.37 10.64 -29.96
CA ASN A 507 -14.72 11.73 -30.66
C ASN A 507 -13.78 12.51 -29.72
N PHE A 508 -14.20 12.75 -28.49
CA PHE A 508 -13.35 13.38 -27.47
C PHE A 508 -12.03 12.59 -27.31
N VAL A 509 -12.10 11.28 -27.08
CA VAL A 509 -10.89 10.44 -26.94
C VAL A 509 -10.06 10.44 -28.22
N LYS A 510 -10.66 10.42 -29.40
CA LYS A 510 -9.95 10.51 -30.69
C LYS A 510 -9.14 11.77 -30.86
N HIS A 511 -9.64 12.90 -30.34
CA HIS A 511 -8.96 14.19 -30.44
C HIS A 511 -7.85 14.36 -29.42
N GLN A 512 -7.97 13.68 -28.28
CA GLN A 512 -7.01 13.77 -27.18
C GLN A 512 -5.90 12.71 -27.25
N THR A 513 -6.11 11.64 -28.03
CA THR A 513 -5.15 10.53 -28.16
C THR A 513 -4.90 10.15 -29.61
N ALA A 514 -4.01 9.17 -29.83
CA ALA A 514 -3.85 8.63 -31.18
C ALA A 514 -5.16 7.96 -31.67
N PRO A 515 -5.56 8.15 -32.93
CA PRO A 515 -6.86 7.71 -33.47
C PRO A 515 -7.17 6.21 -33.33
N TYR A 516 -6.15 5.36 -33.15
CA TYR A 516 -6.36 3.92 -32.95
C TYR A 516 -6.72 3.55 -31.49
N LYS A 517 -6.58 4.47 -30.52
CA LYS A 517 -6.77 4.23 -29.08
C LYS A 517 -8.21 4.43 -28.60
N TYR A 518 -9.08 5.12 -29.35
CA TYR A 518 -10.42 5.41 -28.85
C TYR A 518 -11.27 4.14 -28.62
N PRO A 519 -12.16 4.14 -27.62
CA PRO A 519 -13.03 3.01 -27.35
C PRO A 519 -14.06 2.85 -28.48
N ARG A 520 -14.00 1.69 -29.17
CA ARG A 520 -14.95 1.36 -30.24
C ARG A 520 -16.28 0.86 -29.69
N ALA A 521 -16.26 0.30 -28.50
CA ALA A 521 -17.45 -0.10 -27.76
C ALA A 521 -17.51 0.69 -26.44
N ILE A 522 -18.70 1.20 -26.11
CA ILE A 522 -18.98 1.88 -24.84
C ILE A 522 -20.25 1.30 -24.25
N ASP A 523 -20.16 0.84 -23.01
CA ASP A 523 -21.30 0.47 -22.18
C ASP A 523 -21.44 1.45 -21.04
N PHE A 524 -22.65 2.00 -20.84
CA PHE A 524 -22.97 2.75 -19.65
C PHE A 524 -23.44 1.79 -18.57
N VAL A 525 -22.84 1.88 -17.39
CA VAL A 525 -23.06 0.98 -16.25
C VAL A 525 -23.33 1.77 -14.98
N ASP A 526 -24.02 1.16 -14.01
CA ASP A 526 -24.29 1.81 -12.73
C ASP A 526 -23.06 1.83 -11.81
N ALA A 527 -22.19 0.83 -11.92
CA ALA A 527 -20.96 0.73 -11.13
C ALA A 527 -19.88 -0.07 -11.88
N ILE A 528 -18.62 0.26 -11.64
CA ILE A 528 -17.46 -0.53 -12.12
C ILE A 528 -17.18 -1.66 -11.12
N PRO A 529 -17.11 -2.93 -11.56
CA PRO A 529 -16.75 -4.05 -10.71
C PRO A 529 -15.34 -3.88 -10.12
N LYS A 530 -15.22 -4.01 -8.80
CA LYS A 530 -13.97 -3.83 -8.07
C LYS A 530 -13.74 -4.98 -7.09
N THR A 531 -12.48 -5.28 -6.84
CA THR A 531 -12.07 -6.15 -5.73
C THR A 531 -12.37 -5.46 -4.39
N ALA A 532 -12.33 -6.21 -3.29
CA ALA A 532 -12.40 -5.62 -1.95
C ALA A 532 -11.32 -4.54 -1.70
N THR A 533 -10.27 -4.52 -2.54
CA THR A 533 -9.18 -3.53 -2.51
C THR A 533 -9.46 -2.26 -3.31
N GLY A 534 -10.61 -2.17 -3.98
CA GLY A 534 -10.94 -1.06 -4.88
C GLY A 534 -10.33 -1.18 -6.29
N LYS A 535 -9.55 -2.23 -6.58
CA LYS A 535 -8.98 -2.44 -7.93
C LYS A 535 -10.04 -2.92 -8.90
N ILE A 536 -10.04 -2.37 -10.11
CA ILE A 536 -10.95 -2.73 -11.20
C ILE A 536 -10.78 -4.20 -11.58
N ILE A 537 -11.89 -4.94 -11.64
CA ILE A 537 -11.93 -6.32 -12.14
C ILE A 537 -12.25 -6.28 -13.63
N ARG A 538 -11.22 -6.10 -14.48
CA ARG A 538 -11.39 -5.96 -15.95
C ARG A 538 -12.02 -7.18 -16.61
N SER A 539 -11.82 -8.38 -16.06
CA SER A 539 -12.46 -9.59 -16.57
C SER A 539 -13.99 -9.57 -16.45
N ALA A 540 -14.54 -8.83 -15.50
CA ALA A 540 -15.99 -8.71 -15.30
C ALA A 540 -16.67 -7.69 -16.23
N ILE A 541 -15.89 -6.92 -17.01
CA ILE A 541 -16.40 -5.93 -17.98
C ILE A 541 -16.08 -6.30 -19.43
N ARG A 542 -15.49 -7.46 -19.67
CA ARG A 542 -15.19 -8.02 -21.00
C ARG A 542 -16.44 -8.44 -21.76
#